data_c974b9972bbc2aaf10018dc1147b5f82
#
_entry.id   c974b9972bbc2aaf10018dc1147b5f82
#
_cell.length_a   1.000
_cell.length_b   1.000
_cell.length_c   1.000
_cell.angle_alpha   90.00
_cell.angle_beta   90.00
_cell.angle_gamma   90.00
#
_symmetry.space_group_name_H-M   'P 1'
#
loop_
_entity.id
_entity.type
_entity.pdbx_description
1 polymer ?
#
loop_
_entity_poly.entity_id
_entity_poly.type
_entity_poly.pdbx_seq_one_letter_code
_entity_poly.pdbx_strand_id
1 'polypeptide(L)'
;MYKYSNSTFFKEWEEEMEISLFDNQSIYIAVFSIEGTLLFANKAMEEVLISRSPNDLLNPRFSKLIHFPVTDKLIYKGYITFGQESQDDNFSLDSRVYRKNETFLIIGTVDANLLIAHNKSMRLLNHQIIDLQRSLIKEKFELQKTLIQLKKANDSLNEANAAKDKFFSIIAHDLKNPFSVLLGFSDLLAQNLDDYDVQNVKEMISAI
;
A
#
# COMPACT_ATOMS: atom_id res chain seq x y z
N MET A 1 -22.30 28.37 -42.55
CA MET A 1 -21.45 29.54 -42.79
C MET A 1 -21.53 30.43 -41.58
N TYR A 2 -20.44 30.66 -40.87
CA TYR A 2 -20.46 31.47 -39.63
C TYR A 2 -20.73 32.92 -39.97
N LYS A 3 -21.59 33.60 -39.17
CA LYS A 3 -22.03 34.98 -39.35
C LYS A 3 -20.90 36.02 -39.17
N TYR A 4 -19.83 35.64 -38.41
CA TYR A 4 -18.70 36.51 -38.09
C TYR A 4 -17.41 36.00 -38.73
N SER A 5 -16.58 36.95 -39.20
CA SER A 5 -15.15 36.62 -39.39
C SER A 5 -14.47 36.50 -38.01
N ASN A 6 -13.43 35.68 -37.88
CA ASN A 6 -12.73 35.50 -36.60
C ASN A 6 -12.24 36.84 -36.04
N SER A 7 -11.75 37.77 -36.90
CA SER A 7 -11.28 39.07 -36.50
C SER A 7 -12.35 40.01 -35.94
N THR A 8 -13.56 39.94 -36.48
CA THR A 8 -14.70 40.77 -36.01
C THR A 8 -15.23 40.24 -34.69
N PHE A 9 -15.32 38.90 -34.56
CA PHE A 9 -15.73 38.26 -33.33
C PHE A 9 -14.82 38.61 -32.16
N PHE A 10 -13.51 38.48 -32.32
CA PHE A 10 -12.53 38.79 -31.25
C PHE A 10 -12.56 40.25 -30.82
N LYS A 11 -12.87 41.18 -31.72
CA LYS A 11 -12.96 42.60 -31.36
C LYS A 11 -14.27 42.93 -30.62
N GLU A 12 -15.36 42.28 -30.96
CA GLU A 12 -16.69 42.52 -30.37
C GLU A 12 -16.77 41.95 -28.94
N TRP A 13 -16.07 40.86 -28.69
CA TRP A 13 -16.11 40.12 -27.41
C TRP A 13 -14.77 40.17 -26.64
N GLU A 14 -13.97 41.22 -26.87
CA GLU A 14 -12.61 41.32 -26.31
C GLU A 14 -12.61 41.34 -24.78
N GLU A 15 -13.48 42.15 -24.15
CA GLU A 15 -13.56 42.29 -22.70
C GLU A 15 -14.03 40.98 -22.01
N GLU A 16 -15.05 40.32 -22.53
CA GLU A 16 -15.58 39.09 -21.94
C GLU A 16 -14.60 37.94 -22.11
N MET A 17 -13.90 37.89 -23.25
CA MET A 17 -12.86 36.90 -23.49
C MET A 17 -11.65 37.12 -22.60
N GLU A 18 -11.26 38.37 -22.39
CA GLU A 18 -10.16 38.72 -21.48
C GLU A 18 -10.47 38.25 -20.05
N ILE A 19 -11.64 38.61 -19.52
CA ILE A 19 -12.08 38.19 -18.19
C ILE A 19 -12.13 36.64 -18.08
N SER A 20 -12.74 35.97 -19.11
CA SER A 20 -12.84 34.53 -19.13
C SER A 20 -11.49 33.80 -19.19
N LEU A 21 -10.52 34.36 -19.91
CA LEU A 21 -9.17 33.78 -19.98
C LEU A 21 -8.34 34.04 -18.73
N PHE A 22 -8.52 35.21 -18.09
CA PHE A 22 -7.85 35.56 -16.84
C PHE A 22 -8.26 34.64 -15.67
N ASP A 23 -9.55 34.38 -15.51
CA ASP A 23 -10.08 33.56 -14.44
C ASP A 23 -10.15 32.06 -14.76
N ASN A 24 -9.77 31.66 -15.98
CA ASN A 24 -9.83 30.28 -16.41
C ASN A 24 -8.79 29.43 -15.65
N GLN A 25 -9.27 28.32 -15.04
CA GLN A 25 -8.41 27.37 -14.29
C GLN A 25 -7.91 26.22 -15.15
N SER A 26 -8.37 26.12 -16.41
CA SER A 26 -8.01 24.98 -17.31
C SER A 26 -7.08 25.40 -18.45
N ILE A 27 -6.94 26.70 -18.67
CA ILE A 27 -6.05 27.26 -19.68
C ILE A 27 -4.95 28.05 -18.96
N TYR A 28 -3.73 27.71 -19.22
CA TYR A 28 -2.53 28.29 -18.60
C TYR A 28 -1.86 29.22 -19.62
N ILE A 29 -1.78 30.51 -19.26
CA ILE A 29 -1.24 31.51 -20.17
C ILE A 29 -0.11 32.27 -19.47
N ALA A 30 1.07 32.32 -20.13
CA ALA A 30 2.16 33.16 -19.68
C ALA A 30 2.79 33.92 -20.87
N VAL A 31 3.26 35.13 -20.60
CA VAL A 31 4.05 35.93 -21.54
C VAL A 31 5.39 36.24 -20.89
N PHE A 32 6.47 35.84 -21.55
CA PHE A 32 7.84 36.15 -21.14
C PHE A 32 8.51 37.08 -22.16
N SER A 33 9.39 37.95 -21.70
CA SER A 33 10.32 38.63 -22.58
C SER A 33 11.41 37.67 -23.10
N ILE A 34 12.15 38.03 -24.10
CA ILE A 34 13.29 37.24 -24.59
C ILE A 34 14.39 37.09 -23.52
N GLU A 35 14.46 38.03 -22.59
CA GLU A 35 15.40 38.02 -21.47
C GLU A 35 14.93 37.09 -20.34
N GLY A 36 13.70 36.56 -20.44
CA GLY A 36 13.12 35.66 -19.45
C GLY A 36 12.31 36.37 -18.33
N THR A 37 12.03 37.67 -18.48
CA THR A 37 11.17 38.36 -17.53
C THR A 37 9.72 37.97 -17.76
N LEU A 38 9.00 37.55 -16.71
CA LEU A 38 7.57 37.30 -16.77
C LEU A 38 6.83 38.61 -16.92
N LEU A 39 6.13 38.81 -18.04
CA LEU A 39 5.36 40.01 -18.33
C LEU A 39 3.90 39.86 -17.97
N PHE A 40 3.38 38.64 -18.06
CA PHE A 40 1.98 38.31 -17.77
C PHE A 40 1.83 36.83 -17.44
N ALA A 41 0.95 36.52 -16.49
CA ALA A 41 0.43 35.18 -16.24
C ALA A 41 -1.05 35.28 -15.84
N ASN A 42 -1.88 34.36 -16.33
CA ASN A 42 -3.22 34.24 -15.82
C ASN A 42 -3.22 33.45 -14.49
N LYS A 43 -4.34 33.45 -13.78
CA LYS A 43 -4.48 32.84 -12.47
C LYS A 43 -4.03 31.38 -12.41
N ALA A 44 -4.42 30.57 -13.41
CA ALA A 44 -3.99 29.16 -13.49
C ALA A 44 -2.46 29.02 -13.63
N MET A 45 -1.85 29.87 -14.44
CA MET A 45 -0.40 29.82 -14.63
C MET A 45 0.37 30.33 -13.41
N GLU A 46 -0.16 31.31 -12.68
CA GLU A 46 0.46 31.78 -11.43
C GLU A 46 0.55 30.70 -10.34
N GLU A 47 -0.39 29.76 -10.30
CA GLU A 47 -0.36 28.60 -9.37
C GLU A 47 0.74 27.59 -9.72
N VAL A 48 1.18 27.55 -10.99
CA VAL A 48 2.19 26.63 -11.48
C VAL A 48 3.61 27.23 -11.48
N LEU A 49 3.71 28.55 -11.66
CA LEU A 49 4.97 29.28 -11.64
C LEU A 49 5.40 29.59 -10.21
N ILE A 50 6.27 28.77 -9.64
CA ILE A 50 6.72 28.87 -8.24
C ILE A 50 7.58 30.10 -8.01
N SER A 51 8.58 30.32 -8.88
CA SER A 51 9.53 31.44 -8.77
C SER A 51 9.18 32.62 -9.67
N ARG A 52 8.11 32.52 -10.46
CA ARG A 52 7.73 33.49 -11.49
C ARG A 52 8.86 33.82 -12.46
N SER A 53 9.70 32.82 -12.72
CA SER A 53 10.95 32.92 -13.48
C SER A 53 10.95 31.86 -14.59
N PRO A 54 11.69 32.07 -15.67
CA PRO A 54 11.85 31.08 -16.72
C PRO A 54 12.53 29.78 -16.24
N ASN A 55 13.14 29.79 -15.06
CA ASN A 55 13.71 28.61 -14.43
C ASN A 55 12.66 27.58 -13.98
N ASP A 56 11.40 28.04 -13.84
CA ASP A 56 10.29 27.12 -13.56
C ASP A 56 9.96 26.21 -14.76
N LEU A 57 10.49 26.48 -15.96
CA LEU A 57 10.38 25.61 -17.12
C LEU A 57 11.51 24.57 -17.11
N LEU A 58 11.19 23.34 -16.75
CA LEU A 58 12.16 22.26 -16.64
C LEU A 58 12.44 21.57 -17.97
N ASN A 59 11.39 21.28 -18.76
CA ASN A 59 11.53 20.60 -20.04
C ASN A 59 10.40 21.00 -21.03
N PRO A 60 10.72 21.60 -22.19
CA PRO A 60 12.04 22.17 -22.52
C PRO A 60 12.35 23.37 -21.63
N ARG A 61 13.63 23.55 -21.32
CA ARG A 61 14.09 24.76 -20.62
C ARG A 61 13.86 26.00 -21.50
N PHE A 62 13.59 27.13 -20.88
CA PHE A 62 13.36 28.39 -21.58
C PHE A 62 14.48 28.77 -22.54
N SER A 63 15.73 28.50 -22.15
CA SER A 63 16.89 28.71 -23.01
C SER A 63 16.83 27.94 -24.35
N LYS A 64 16.23 26.74 -24.37
CA LYS A 64 15.98 25.98 -25.58
C LYS A 64 14.92 26.63 -26.47
N LEU A 65 13.86 27.19 -25.87
CA LEU A 65 12.77 27.85 -26.59
C LEU A 65 13.28 29.08 -27.37
N ILE A 66 14.23 29.80 -26.81
CA ILE A 66 14.86 30.99 -27.46
C ILE A 66 15.60 30.59 -28.77
N HIS A 67 16.21 29.41 -28.81
CA HIS A 67 17.02 28.95 -29.92
C HIS A 67 16.25 28.24 -31.03
N PHE A 68 14.91 28.03 -30.86
CA PHE A 68 14.12 27.46 -31.94
C PHE A 68 14.03 28.41 -33.13
N PRO A 69 14.20 27.89 -34.37
CA PRO A 69 14.14 28.72 -35.57
C PRO A 69 12.77 29.38 -35.70
N VAL A 70 12.78 30.68 -35.94
CA VAL A 70 11.54 31.46 -36.16
C VAL A 70 11.13 31.30 -37.63
N THR A 71 10.60 30.12 -37.97
CA THR A 71 10.02 29.89 -39.29
C THR A 71 8.57 30.31 -39.37
N ASP A 72 7.87 30.27 -38.23
CA ASP A 72 6.47 30.68 -38.06
C ASP A 72 6.29 31.35 -36.70
N LYS A 73 5.09 31.95 -36.48
CA LYS A 73 4.72 32.49 -35.16
C LYS A 73 4.73 31.44 -34.09
N LEU A 74 4.38 30.18 -34.42
CA LEU A 74 4.41 29.00 -33.52
C LEU A 74 5.80 28.37 -33.53
N ILE A 75 6.54 28.45 -32.43
CA ILE A 75 7.90 27.94 -32.31
C ILE A 75 8.00 26.58 -31.64
N TYR A 76 7.01 26.21 -30.79
CA TYR A 76 7.00 24.93 -30.11
C TYR A 76 5.57 24.44 -29.91
N LYS A 77 5.37 23.12 -30.04
CA LYS A 77 4.13 22.43 -29.71
C LYS A 77 4.48 21.10 -29.05
N GLY A 78 4.02 20.90 -27.82
CA GLY A 78 4.25 19.67 -27.04
C GLY A 78 4.15 19.94 -25.55
N TYR A 79 4.54 18.95 -24.75
CA TYR A 79 4.48 19.08 -23.31
C TYR A 79 5.60 20.00 -22.79
N ILE A 80 5.21 20.93 -21.92
CA ILE A 80 6.15 21.73 -21.11
C ILE A 80 5.95 21.31 -19.66
N THR A 81 7.04 20.93 -19.00
CA THR A 81 7.05 20.59 -17.58
C THR A 81 7.49 21.80 -16.79
N PHE A 82 6.66 22.18 -15.83
CA PHE A 82 6.88 23.27 -14.89
C PHE A 82 7.17 22.69 -13.51
N GLY A 83 7.99 23.36 -12.71
CA GLY A 83 8.30 22.98 -11.34
C GLY A 83 9.75 23.29 -10.95
N GLN A 84 10.28 22.54 -9.99
CA GLN A 84 11.66 22.64 -9.53
C GLN A 84 12.35 21.27 -9.63
N GLU A 85 13.63 21.24 -10.00
CA GLU A 85 14.40 19.99 -10.15
C GLU A 85 14.47 19.14 -8.88
N SER A 86 14.25 19.74 -7.72
CA SER A 86 14.32 19.07 -6.39
C SER A 86 12.97 18.61 -5.84
N GLN A 87 11.86 18.79 -6.56
CA GLN A 87 10.51 18.45 -6.11
C GLN A 87 9.87 17.41 -7.02
N ASP A 88 9.13 16.48 -6.42
CA ASP A 88 8.39 15.44 -7.15
C ASP A 88 7.05 15.96 -7.74
N ASP A 89 6.61 17.16 -7.34
CA ASP A 89 5.34 17.76 -7.75
C ASP A 89 5.47 18.59 -9.04
N ASN A 90 6.15 18.06 -10.05
CA ASN A 90 6.28 18.70 -11.34
C ASN A 90 5.01 18.58 -12.17
N PHE A 91 4.59 19.67 -12.81
CA PHE A 91 3.35 19.76 -13.55
C PHE A 91 3.60 19.90 -15.06
N SER A 92 2.97 19.05 -15.87
CA SER A 92 3.15 19.05 -17.33
C SER A 92 1.90 19.49 -18.06
N LEU A 93 2.05 20.44 -18.99
CA LEU A 93 0.98 20.98 -19.81
C LEU A 93 1.23 20.66 -21.29
N ASP A 94 0.19 20.25 -22.03
CA ASP A 94 0.22 20.29 -23.50
C ASP A 94 0.18 21.75 -23.93
N SER A 95 1.30 22.22 -24.49
CA SER A 95 1.57 23.64 -24.63
C SER A 95 1.90 24.00 -26.08
N ARG A 96 1.54 25.23 -26.42
CA ARG A 96 1.95 25.90 -27.63
C ARG A 96 2.67 27.17 -27.28
N VAL A 97 3.87 27.36 -27.84
CA VAL A 97 4.67 28.55 -27.64
C VAL A 97 4.74 29.34 -28.93
N TYR A 98 4.34 30.59 -28.82
CA TYR A 98 4.38 31.53 -29.92
C TYR A 98 5.43 32.61 -29.64
N ARG A 99 6.10 33.07 -30.69
CA ARG A 99 7.04 34.19 -30.59
C ARG A 99 6.55 35.34 -31.42
N LYS A 100 6.52 36.54 -30.84
CA LYS A 100 6.19 37.78 -31.53
C LYS A 100 7.12 38.86 -30.99
N ASN A 101 7.91 39.47 -31.91
CA ASN A 101 8.94 40.42 -31.55
C ASN A 101 9.90 39.85 -30.47
N GLU A 102 10.01 40.50 -29.33
CA GLU A 102 10.86 40.11 -28.19
C GLU A 102 10.08 39.40 -27.07
N THR A 103 8.93 38.82 -27.40
CA THR A 103 8.07 38.17 -26.40
C THR A 103 7.72 36.75 -26.83
N PHE A 104 7.55 35.88 -25.82
CA PHE A 104 7.07 34.51 -25.92
C PHE A 104 5.73 34.38 -25.24
N LEU A 105 4.70 33.93 -25.96
CA LEU A 105 3.42 33.56 -25.42
C LEU A 105 3.36 32.06 -25.29
N ILE A 106 3.18 31.57 -24.06
CA ILE A 106 2.96 30.16 -23.73
C ILE A 106 1.48 29.98 -23.44
N ILE A 107 0.84 29.08 -24.16
CA ILE A 107 -0.55 28.65 -23.88
C ILE A 107 -0.50 27.15 -23.63
N GLY A 108 -0.84 26.74 -22.41
CA GLY A 108 -0.90 25.34 -21.99
C GLY A 108 -2.30 24.92 -21.60
N THR A 109 -2.58 23.64 -21.74
CA THR A 109 -3.81 22.99 -21.27
C THR A 109 -3.47 21.67 -20.62
N VAL A 110 -4.29 21.25 -19.64
CA VAL A 110 -4.20 19.89 -19.11
C VAL A 110 -4.77 18.92 -20.15
N ASP A 111 -4.05 17.83 -20.40
CA ASP A 111 -4.58 16.79 -21.30
C ASP A 111 -5.76 16.08 -20.62
N ALA A 112 -6.97 16.42 -21.06
CA ALA A 112 -8.20 15.84 -20.55
C ALA A 112 -8.25 14.31 -20.72
N ASN A 113 -7.65 13.76 -21.77
CA ASN A 113 -7.62 12.32 -22.01
C ASN A 113 -6.71 11.62 -20.98
N LEU A 114 -5.56 12.23 -20.67
CA LEU A 114 -4.67 11.74 -19.64
C LEU A 114 -5.34 11.77 -18.26
N LEU A 115 -6.05 12.85 -17.94
CA LEU A 115 -6.81 12.99 -16.70
C LEU A 115 -7.93 11.94 -16.58
N ILE A 116 -8.69 11.70 -17.65
CA ILE A 116 -9.73 10.67 -17.71
C ILE A 116 -9.12 9.27 -17.53
N ALA A 117 -8.00 8.98 -18.20
CA ALA A 117 -7.31 7.71 -18.08
C ALA A 117 -6.79 7.48 -16.63
N HIS A 118 -6.22 8.52 -16.03
CA HIS A 118 -5.74 8.47 -14.64
C HIS A 118 -6.89 8.23 -13.65
N ASN A 119 -8.00 8.95 -13.78
CA ASN A 119 -9.20 8.75 -12.97
C ASN A 119 -9.78 7.34 -13.11
N LYS A 120 -9.77 6.77 -14.33
CA LYS A 120 -10.20 5.39 -14.56
C LYS A 120 -9.30 4.39 -13.85
N SER A 121 -7.99 4.56 -13.95
CA SER A 121 -7.00 3.72 -13.25
C SER A 121 -7.16 3.80 -11.74
N MET A 122 -7.36 5.00 -11.20
CA MET A 122 -7.58 5.23 -9.78
C MET A 122 -8.86 4.55 -9.26
N ARG A 123 -9.94 4.57 -10.04
CA ARG A 123 -11.17 3.83 -9.70
C ARG A 123 -10.93 2.32 -9.68
N LEU A 124 -10.20 1.77 -10.65
CA LEU A 124 -9.87 0.34 -10.68
C LEU A 124 -9.02 -0.06 -9.47
N LEU A 125 -8.00 0.72 -9.13
CA LEU A 125 -7.17 0.49 -7.95
C LEU A 125 -8.00 0.54 -6.66
N ASN A 126 -8.89 1.51 -6.53
CA ASN A 126 -9.77 1.60 -5.36
C ASN A 126 -10.70 0.36 -5.23
N HIS A 127 -11.24 -0.16 -6.34
CA HIS A 127 -12.01 -1.41 -6.31
C HIS A 127 -11.15 -2.59 -5.87
N GLN A 128 -9.93 -2.73 -6.40
CA GLN A 128 -9.00 -3.78 -5.98
C GLN A 128 -8.65 -3.71 -4.49
N ILE A 129 -8.41 -2.49 -3.98
CA ILE A 129 -8.14 -2.27 -2.55
C ILE A 129 -9.33 -2.73 -1.69
N ILE A 130 -10.56 -2.38 -2.08
CA ILE A 130 -11.77 -2.79 -1.36
C ILE A 130 -11.94 -4.31 -1.35
N ASP A 131 -11.70 -4.98 -2.48
CA ASP A 131 -11.81 -6.43 -2.60
C ASP A 131 -10.73 -7.15 -1.78
N LEU A 132 -9.49 -6.65 -1.81
CA LEU A 132 -8.40 -7.15 -0.97
C LEU A 132 -8.70 -6.97 0.53
N GLN A 133 -9.23 -5.82 0.92
CA GLN A 133 -9.62 -5.59 2.32
C GLN A 133 -10.69 -6.57 2.78
N ARG A 134 -11.71 -6.84 1.94
CA ARG A 134 -12.76 -7.83 2.23
C ARG A 134 -12.18 -9.24 2.39
N SER A 135 -11.25 -9.63 1.50
CA SER A 135 -10.57 -10.92 1.58
C SER A 135 -9.76 -11.05 2.87
N LEU A 136 -8.96 -10.03 3.19
CA LEU A 136 -8.18 -10.00 4.44
C LEU A 136 -9.04 -10.11 5.70
N ILE A 137 -10.18 -9.43 5.73
CA ILE A 137 -11.12 -9.52 6.87
C ILE A 137 -11.65 -10.95 7.00
N LYS A 138 -12.02 -11.59 5.90
CA LYS A 138 -12.50 -12.97 5.89
C LYS A 138 -11.42 -13.95 6.37
N GLU A 139 -10.21 -13.85 5.82
CA GLU A 139 -9.08 -14.70 6.23
C GLU A 139 -8.72 -14.51 7.70
N LYS A 140 -8.71 -13.27 8.19
CA LYS A 140 -8.49 -12.97 9.60
C LYS A 140 -9.53 -13.66 10.50
N PHE A 141 -10.80 -13.62 10.10
CA PHE A 141 -11.87 -14.27 10.85
C PHE A 141 -11.70 -15.80 10.89
N GLU A 142 -11.40 -16.44 9.76
CA GLU A 142 -11.16 -17.88 9.69
C GLU A 142 -9.91 -18.29 10.51
N LEU A 143 -8.86 -17.49 10.47
CA LEU A 143 -7.67 -17.71 11.28
C LEU A 143 -7.99 -17.64 12.78
N GLN A 144 -8.75 -16.64 13.22
CA GLN A 144 -9.16 -16.52 14.62
C GLN A 144 -9.99 -17.72 15.07
N LYS A 145 -10.93 -18.18 14.25
CA LYS A 145 -11.73 -19.37 14.51
C LYS A 145 -10.86 -20.63 14.67
N THR A 146 -9.89 -20.81 13.76
CA THR A 146 -8.95 -21.95 13.81
C THR A 146 -8.07 -21.91 15.06
N LEU A 147 -7.59 -20.73 15.44
CA LEU A 147 -6.82 -20.55 16.68
C LEU A 147 -7.62 -20.93 17.93
N ILE A 148 -8.90 -20.56 17.99
CA ILE A 148 -9.79 -20.94 19.11
C ILE A 148 -9.98 -22.46 19.15
N GLN A 149 -10.20 -23.10 18.00
CA GLN A 149 -10.35 -24.55 17.90
C GLN A 149 -9.06 -25.29 18.33
N LEU A 150 -7.92 -24.82 17.85
CA LEU A 150 -6.61 -25.37 18.20
C LEU A 150 -6.35 -25.27 19.71
N LYS A 151 -6.65 -24.11 20.30
CA LYS A 151 -6.51 -23.93 21.75
C LYS A 151 -7.36 -24.92 22.52
N LYS A 152 -8.64 -25.08 22.16
CA LYS A 152 -9.55 -26.06 22.82
C LYS A 152 -9.03 -27.49 22.69
N ALA A 153 -8.54 -27.88 21.49
CA ALA A 153 -7.99 -29.21 21.28
C ALA A 153 -6.72 -29.45 22.12
N ASN A 154 -5.86 -28.44 22.23
CA ASN A 154 -4.67 -28.52 23.07
C ASN A 154 -5.00 -28.64 24.55
N ASP A 155 -5.98 -27.87 25.04
CA ASP A 155 -6.42 -27.93 26.43
C ASP A 155 -7.00 -29.32 26.74
N SER A 156 -7.85 -29.89 25.88
CA SER A 156 -8.37 -31.25 26.00
C SER A 156 -7.28 -32.33 25.98
N LEU A 157 -6.25 -32.16 25.14
CA LEU A 157 -5.09 -33.06 25.08
C LEU A 157 -4.31 -33.03 26.42
N ASN A 158 -4.10 -31.84 26.95
CA ASN A 158 -3.41 -31.68 28.24
C ASN A 158 -4.16 -32.32 29.37
N GLU A 159 -5.49 -32.16 29.41
CA GLU A 159 -6.36 -32.83 30.40
C GLU A 159 -6.29 -34.35 30.27
N ALA A 160 -6.36 -34.89 29.06
CA ALA A 160 -6.25 -36.33 28.82
C ALA A 160 -4.86 -36.88 29.21
N ASN A 161 -3.80 -36.17 28.94
CA ASN A 161 -2.46 -36.56 29.37
C ASN A 161 -2.32 -36.54 30.90
N ALA A 162 -2.83 -35.52 31.58
CA ALA A 162 -2.81 -35.47 33.03
C ALA A 162 -3.61 -36.61 33.67
N ALA A 163 -4.79 -36.95 33.12
CA ALA A 163 -5.59 -38.07 33.56
C ALA A 163 -4.84 -39.42 33.35
N LYS A 164 -4.19 -39.58 32.19
CA LYS A 164 -3.36 -40.75 31.88
C LYS A 164 -2.20 -40.91 32.87
N ASP A 165 -1.48 -39.85 33.16
CA ASP A 165 -0.34 -39.89 34.11
C ASP A 165 -0.80 -40.20 35.52
N LYS A 166 -1.92 -39.65 35.97
CA LYS A 166 -2.55 -39.99 37.24
C LYS A 166 -2.94 -41.48 37.31
N PHE A 167 -3.55 -41.98 36.22
CA PHE A 167 -3.93 -43.39 36.11
C PHE A 167 -2.71 -44.32 36.24
N PHE A 168 -1.64 -44.05 35.52
CA PHE A 168 -0.42 -44.85 35.63
C PHE A 168 0.23 -44.76 37.02
N SER A 169 0.19 -43.59 37.66
CA SER A 169 0.69 -43.45 39.05
C SER A 169 -0.07 -44.32 40.04
N ILE A 170 -1.41 -44.37 39.92
CA ILE A 170 -2.25 -45.21 40.78
C ILE A 170 -1.92 -46.69 40.52
N ILE A 171 -1.89 -47.14 39.27
CA ILE A 171 -1.58 -48.52 38.93
C ILE A 171 -0.18 -48.91 39.44
N ALA A 172 0.80 -48.08 39.24
CA ALA A 172 2.16 -48.34 39.71
C ALA A 172 2.24 -48.50 41.21
N HIS A 173 1.50 -47.65 41.97
CA HIS A 173 1.38 -47.76 43.43
C HIS A 173 0.69 -49.08 43.84
N ASP A 174 -0.44 -49.38 43.21
CA ASP A 174 -1.27 -50.54 43.60
C ASP A 174 -0.61 -51.89 43.20
N LEU A 175 0.21 -51.86 42.12
CA LEU A 175 1.04 -53.02 41.77
C LEU A 175 2.28 -53.17 42.65
N LYS A 176 2.88 -52.06 43.08
CA LYS A 176 4.09 -52.10 43.92
C LYS A 176 3.84 -52.82 45.26
N ASN A 177 2.69 -52.62 45.88
CA ASN A 177 2.37 -53.20 47.15
C ASN A 177 2.36 -54.75 47.12
N PRO A 178 1.57 -55.45 46.26
CA PRO A 178 1.59 -56.90 46.18
C PRO A 178 2.94 -57.46 45.75
N PHE A 179 3.62 -56.80 44.80
CA PHE A 179 4.97 -57.23 44.39
C PHE A 179 5.99 -57.08 45.54
N SER A 180 5.92 -56.06 46.37
CA SER A 180 6.82 -55.90 47.52
C SER A 180 6.57 -57.00 48.55
N VAL A 181 5.32 -57.39 48.76
CA VAL A 181 4.94 -58.52 49.64
C VAL A 181 5.49 -59.83 49.08
N LEU A 182 5.27 -60.12 47.80
CA LEU A 182 5.79 -61.32 47.12
C LEU A 182 7.28 -61.41 47.19
N LEU A 183 8.00 -60.34 46.93
CA LEU A 183 9.46 -60.28 47.02
C LEU A 183 9.94 -60.50 48.46
N GLY A 184 9.30 -59.87 49.45
CA GLY A 184 9.60 -60.04 50.86
C GLY A 184 9.41 -61.48 51.31
N PHE A 185 8.33 -62.16 50.89
CA PHE A 185 8.16 -63.56 51.21
C PHE A 185 9.16 -64.49 50.48
N SER A 186 9.49 -64.15 49.21
CA SER A 186 10.50 -64.91 48.45
C SER A 186 11.88 -64.81 49.11
N ASP A 187 12.27 -63.61 49.56
CA ASP A 187 13.53 -63.37 50.26
C ASP A 187 13.60 -64.11 51.60
N LEU A 188 12.50 -64.06 52.39
CA LEU A 188 12.40 -64.82 53.64
C LEU A 188 12.53 -66.33 53.43
N LEU A 189 11.87 -66.86 52.43
CA LEU A 189 11.98 -68.28 52.09
C LEU A 189 13.41 -68.64 51.62
N ALA A 190 14.05 -67.81 50.81
CA ALA A 190 15.38 -68.08 50.31
C ALA A 190 16.46 -68.04 51.40
N GLN A 191 16.29 -67.16 52.42
CA GLN A 191 17.26 -67.04 53.51
C GLN A 191 17.16 -68.12 54.61
N ASN A 192 15.94 -68.67 54.80
CA ASN A 192 15.66 -69.58 55.91
C ASN A 192 15.10 -70.93 55.46
N LEU A 193 15.44 -71.40 54.29
CA LEU A 193 14.84 -72.58 53.64
C LEU A 193 15.04 -73.84 54.48
N ASP A 194 16.15 -73.96 55.24
CA ASP A 194 16.49 -75.08 56.06
C ASP A 194 15.75 -75.10 57.47
N ASP A 195 15.19 -73.95 57.87
CA ASP A 195 14.59 -73.76 59.17
C ASP A 195 13.01 -73.87 59.12
N TYR A 196 12.43 -73.87 57.92
CA TYR A 196 10.98 -73.91 57.76
C TYR A 196 10.43 -75.32 57.51
N ASP A 197 9.51 -75.78 58.35
CA ASP A 197 8.74 -76.97 58.05
C ASP A 197 7.79 -76.74 56.87
N VAL A 198 7.47 -77.76 56.13
CA VAL A 198 6.56 -77.77 54.95
C VAL A 198 5.20 -77.09 55.27
N GLN A 199 4.70 -77.18 56.54
CA GLN A 199 3.46 -76.57 57.01
C GLN A 199 3.57 -75.01 57.03
N ASN A 200 4.68 -74.51 57.55
CA ASN A 200 4.94 -73.07 57.61
C ASN A 200 5.06 -72.41 56.20
N VAL A 201 5.71 -73.12 55.25
CA VAL A 201 5.79 -72.65 53.86
C VAL A 201 4.39 -72.62 53.19
N LYS A 202 3.54 -73.58 53.46
CA LYS A 202 2.15 -73.59 52.94
C LYS A 202 1.32 -72.42 53.50
N GLU A 203 1.43 -72.10 54.79
CA GLU A 203 0.76 -70.99 55.44
C GLU A 203 1.23 -69.64 54.84
N MET A 204 2.54 -69.48 54.62
CA MET A 204 3.09 -68.28 54.00
C MET A 204 2.59 -68.08 52.54
N ILE A 205 2.56 -69.16 51.74
CA ILE A 205 2.04 -69.11 50.35
C ILE A 205 0.49 -68.86 50.38
N SER A 206 -0.22 -69.29 51.40
CA SER A 206 -1.66 -69.05 51.49
C SER A 206 -2.01 -67.62 51.96
N ALA A 207 -1.05 -66.88 52.50
CA ALA A 207 -1.20 -65.53 52.99
C ALA A 207 -0.86 -64.47 51.87
N ILE A 208 -0.37 -64.91 50.70
CA ILE A 208 -0.14 -64.09 49.54
C ILE A 208 -1.37 -64.02 48.66
#